data_e6d3549d2b11b761c5b0adbaf6d65309
#
_entry.id   e6d3549d2b11b761c5b0adbaf6d65309
#
_cell.length_a   1.000
_cell.length_b   1.000
_cell.length_c   1.000
_cell.angle_alpha   90.00
_cell.angle_beta   90.00
_cell.angle_gamma   90.00
#
_symmetry.space_group_name_H-M   'P 1'
#
loop_
_entity.id
_entity.type
_entity.pdbx_description
1 polymer ?
#
loop_
_entity_poly.entity_id
_entity_poly.type
_entity_poly.pdbx_seq_one_letter_code
_entity_poly.pdbx_strand_id
1 'polypeptide(L)'
;MRRVAQTLGVSRSHLHERLRQGSKARNTYRKSDDALLLEPVRQLVDERPTYGYRRIGALLNRERLQAGLPRLNHKRIYRLMAQNGLLLQRYTGKPPGRLHEGRIITIRPNLRWTSDSFEVACWNGEVLRVAFALDTCDRELMAWCASSSGISGEMVRDLMLESVERRFGMAHTPQPIQWLSDNGSAYRAYETIDFAIRLGLVPCFTPVRSPQSNGMSEAFVKTFKRDYVYIHDRPDARTVLAQLSRWFEDYNENHPHKALQLKSPREFIRSHQQPAACPVR
;
A
#
# COMPACT_ATOMS: atom_id res chain seq x y z
N MET A 1 -51.05 -8.64 -7.42
CA MET A 1 -49.80 -8.45 -8.17
C MET A 1 -49.65 -7.08 -8.83
N ARG A 2 -50.59 -6.60 -9.67
CA ARG A 2 -50.46 -5.28 -10.36
C ARG A 2 -50.36 -4.11 -9.37
N ARG A 3 -51.21 -4.07 -8.32
CA ARG A 3 -51.14 -3.03 -7.26
C ARG A 3 -49.84 -3.10 -6.46
N VAL A 4 -49.38 -4.31 -6.10
CA VAL A 4 -48.11 -4.50 -5.35
C VAL A 4 -46.93 -4.03 -6.16
N ALA A 5 -46.87 -4.33 -7.47
CA ALA A 5 -45.81 -3.88 -8.35
C ALA A 5 -45.79 -2.34 -8.49
N GLN A 6 -46.95 -1.71 -8.56
CA GLN A 6 -47.09 -0.25 -8.63
C GLN A 6 -46.65 0.41 -7.30
N THR A 7 -47.07 -0.13 -6.16
CA THR A 7 -46.71 0.40 -4.83
C THR A 7 -45.19 0.27 -4.55
N LEU A 8 -44.57 -0.81 -5.05
CA LEU A 8 -43.10 -1.07 -4.85
C LEU A 8 -42.25 -0.43 -5.96
N GLY A 9 -42.83 0.21 -6.98
CA GLY A 9 -42.10 0.82 -8.10
C GLY A 9 -41.29 -0.19 -8.92
N VAL A 10 -41.72 -1.47 -8.98
CA VAL A 10 -41.01 -2.55 -9.71
C VAL A 10 -41.88 -3.15 -10.82
N SER A 11 -41.26 -3.72 -11.85
CA SER A 11 -41.99 -4.39 -12.91
C SER A 11 -42.65 -5.67 -12.38
N ARG A 12 -43.85 -6.01 -12.94
CA ARG A 12 -44.54 -7.25 -12.61
C ARG A 12 -43.71 -8.49 -12.90
N SER A 13 -42.91 -8.48 -13.96
CA SER A 13 -42.00 -9.57 -14.32
C SER A 13 -40.95 -9.79 -13.24
N HIS A 14 -40.35 -8.72 -12.72
CA HIS A 14 -39.39 -8.78 -11.63
C HIS A 14 -40.00 -9.34 -10.32
N LEU A 15 -41.26 -8.94 -10.04
CA LEU A 15 -41.97 -9.45 -8.86
C LEU A 15 -42.31 -10.94 -9.03
N HIS A 16 -42.75 -11.37 -10.20
CA HIS A 16 -43.02 -12.76 -10.54
C HIS A 16 -41.75 -13.62 -10.47
N GLU A 17 -40.65 -13.10 -10.99
CA GLU A 17 -39.36 -13.79 -10.99
C GLU A 17 -38.85 -13.97 -9.55
N ARG A 18 -38.98 -12.97 -8.69
CA ARG A 18 -38.61 -13.06 -7.28
C ARG A 18 -39.50 -14.02 -6.48
N LEU A 19 -40.76 -14.11 -6.79
CA LEU A 19 -41.71 -15.02 -6.14
C LEU A 19 -41.54 -16.48 -6.61
N ARG A 20 -41.24 -16.69 -7.89
CA ARG A 20 -40.94 -18.03 -8.46
C ARG A 20 -39.56 -18.54 -8.04
N GLN A 21 -38.58 -17.68 -7.97
CA GLN A 21 -37.26 -17.98 -7.51
C GLN A 21 -37.21 -17.69 -6.01
N GLY A 22 -37.72 -18.59 -5.17
CA GLY A 22 -37.32 -18.56 -3.77
C GLY A 22 -35.81 -18.28 -3.75
N SER A 23 -35.34 -17.31 -2.97
CA SER A 23 -34.03 -16.67 -3.09
C SER A 23 -32.91 -17.70 -3.38
N LYS A 24 -32.63 -17.93 -4.66
CA LYS A 24 -31.43 -18.68 -5.02
C LYS A 24 -30.27 -17.85 -4.49
N ALA A 25 -29.68 -18.34 -3.41
CA ALA A 25 -28.54 -17.68 -2.80
C ALA A 25 -27.54 -17.43 -3.94
N ARG A 26 -27.30 -16.16 -4.30
CA ARG A 26 -26.44 -15.73 -5.42
C ARG A 26 -25.02 -16.35 -5.38
N ASN A 27 -24.68 -17.10 -4.35
CA ASN A 27 -23.39 -17.70 -4.06
C ASN A 27 -23.34 -19.24 -4.14
N THR A 28 -24.33 -19.90 -4.75
CA THR A 28 -24.34 -21.38 -4.86
C THR A 28 -23.48 -21.95 -5.99
N TYR A 29 -23.10 -21.12 -6.98
CA TYR A 29 -22.27 -21.58 -8.08
C TYR A 29 -20.85 -21.93 -7.60
N ARG A 30 -20.42 -23.16 -7.79
CA ARG A 30 -19.07 -23.67 -7.50
C ARG A 30 -18.46 -24.25 -8.76
N LYS A 31 -17.18 -24.07 -8.97
CA LYS A 31 -16.39 -24.77 -9.97
C LYS A 31 -15.74 -26.01 -9.32
N SER A 32 -15.51 -27.05 -10.09
CA SER A 32 -14.89 -28.31 -9.62
C SER A 32 -13.58 -28.06 -8.86
N ASP A 33 -12.76 -27.13 -9.38
CA ASP A 33 -11.44 -26.85 -8.83
C ASP A 33 -11.44 -25.77 -7.72
N ASP A 34 -12.63 -25.31 -7.26
CA ASP A 34 -12.70 -24.29 -6.20
C ASP A 34 -12.22 -24.86 -4.84
N ALA A 35 -12.38 -26.18 -4.64
CA ALA A 35 -11.88 -26.85 -3.44
C ALA A 35 -10.35 -26.79 -3.34
N LEU A 36 -9.63 -26.94 -4.46
CA LEU A 36 -8.17 -26.90 -4.51
C LEU A 36 -7.62 -25.48 -4.27
N LEU A 37 -8.43 -24.45 -4.53
CA LEU A 37 -8.05 -23.04 -4.33
C LEU A 37 -8.35 -22.53 -2.92
N LEU A 38 -9.20 -23.23 -2.17
CA LEU A 38 -9.67 -22.71 -0.88
C LEU A 38 -8.54 -22.67 0.15
N GLU A 39 -7.74 -23.72 0.23
CA GLU A 39 -6.66 -23.81 1.22
C GLU A 39 -5.58 -22.72 1.00
N PRO A 40 -5.01 -22.55 -0.21
CA PRO A 40 -4.09 -21.42 -0.48
C PRO A 40 -4.72 -20.03 -0.19
N VAL A 41 -6.01 -19.85 -0.46
CA VAL A 41 -6.70 -18.60 -0.14
C VAL A 41 -6.80 -18.38 1.37
N ARG A 42 -7.10 -19.43 2.16
CA ARG A 42 -7.15 -19.35 3.63
C ARG A 42 -5.80 -19.00 4.21
N GLN A 43 -4.75 -19.69 3.78
CA GLN A 43 -3.39 -19.40 4.21
C GLN A 43 -3.01 -17.95 3.98
N LEU A 44 -3.27 -17.41 2.79
CA LEU A 44 -3.01 -16.01 2.47
C LEU A 44 -3.87 -15.03 3.30
N VAL A 45 -5.10 -15.39 3.65
CA VAL A 45 -5.96 -14.57 4.52
C VAL A 45 -5.44 -14.57 5.95
N ASP A 46 -4.97 -15.71 6.46
CA ASP A 46 -4.42 -15.82 7.82
C ASP A 46 -3.09 -15.07 7.94
N GLU A 47 -2.22 -15.15 6.92
CA GLU A 47 -0.96 -14.39 6.86
C GLU A 47 -1.18 -12.87 6.67
N ARG A 48 -2.29 -12.49 6.00
CA ARG A 48 -2.59 -11.10 5.60
C ARG A 48 -4.02 -10.71 5.98
N PRO A 49 -4.36 -10.66 7.27
CA PRO A 49 -5.74 -10.50 7.74
C PRO A 49 -6.39 -9.17 7.35
N THR A 50 -5.60 -8.17 6.93
CA THR A 50 -6.09 -6.87 6.46
C THR A 50 -6.29 -6.78 4.95
N TYR A 51 -5.95 -7.85 4.20
CA TYR A 51 -6.02 -7.83 2.74
C TYR A 51 -7.40 -8.26 2.23
N GLY A 52 -8.01 -7.41 1.43
CA GLY A 52 -9.24 -7.76 0.70
C GLY A 52 -8.96 -8.66 -0.51
N TYR A 53 -10.00 -9.27 -1.06
CA TYR A 53 -9.95 -10.25 -2.14
C TYR A 53 -9.08 -9.89 -3.35
N ARG A 54 -8.91 -8.57 -3.67
CA ARG A 54 -8.07 -8.14 -4.78
C ARG A 54 -6.59 -8.32 -4.50
N ARG A 55 -6.16 -8.01 -3.27
CA ARG A 55 -4.77 -8.19 -2.83
C ARG A 55 -4.46 -9.67 -2.64
N ILE A 56 -5.35 -10.43 -1.99
CA ILE A 56 -5.24 -11.90 -1.88
C ILE A 56 -5.13 -12.53 -3.27
N GLY A 57 -6.01 -12.12 -4.21
CA GLY A 57 -5.95 -12.61 -5.58
C GLY A 57 -4.67 -12.22 -6.33
N ALA A 58 -4.06 -11.08 -6.02
CA ALA A 58 -2.79 -10.68 -6.61
C ALA A 58 -1.65 -11.58 -6.11
N LEU A 59 -1.56 -11.84 -4.81
CA LEU A 59 -0.56 -12.74 -4.23
C LEU A 59 -0.71 -14.16 -4.78
N LEU A 60 -1.90 -14.72 -4.72
CA LEU A 60 -2.17 -16.05 -5.26
C LEU A 60 -1.82 -16.16 -6.75
N ASN A 61 -2.08 -15.13 -7.54
CA ASN A 61 -1.72 -15.14 -8.96
C ASN A 61 -0.22 -15.04 -9.21
N ARG A 62 0.58 -14.47 -8.30
CA ARG A 62 2.05 -14.51 -8.39
C ARG A 62 2.56 -15.94 -8.24
N GLU A 63 2.13 -16.62 -7.19
CA GLU A 63 2.50 -18.02 -6.94
C GLU A 63 2.10 -18.92 -8.11
N ARG A 64 0.89 -18.75 -8.63
CA ARG A 64 0.39 -19.49 -9.77
C ARG A 64 1.21 -19.28 -11.04
N LEU A 65 1.60 -18.01 -11.32
CA LEU A 65 2.44 -17.71 -12.48
C LEU A 65 3.84 -18.31 -12.35
N GLN A 66 4.42 -18.31 -11.16
CA GLN A 66 5.70 -18.96 -10.87
C GLN A 66 5.60 -20.49 -11.08
N ALA A 67 4.44 -21.07 -10.76
CA ALA A 67 4.15 -22.49 -11.01
C ALA A 67 3.67 -22.79 -12.45
N GLY A 68 3.73 -21.83 -13.37
CA GLY A 68 3.28 -22.00 -14.77
C GLY A 68 1.75 -22.14 -14.92
N LEU A 69 0.97 -21.80 -13.90
CA LEU A 69 -0.48 -21.93 -13.90
C LEU A 69 -1.17 -20.64 -14.39
N PRO A 70 -2.33 -20.74 -15.04
CA PRO A 70 -3.05 -19.58 -15.53
C PRO A 70 -3.58 -18.69 -14.39
N ARG A 71 -3.67 -17.38 -14.66
CA ARG A 71 -4.21 -16.39 -13.71
C ARG A 71 -5.69 -16.64 -13.42
N LEU A 72 -6.06 -16.42 -12.17
CA LEU A 72 -7.45 -16.44 -11.72
C LEU A 72 -8.06 -15.05 -11.80
N ASN A 73 -9.32 -15.00 -12.24
CA ASN A 73 -10.07 -13.75 -12.22
C ASN A 73 -10.43 -13.36 -10.76
N HIS A 74 -10.27 -12.10 -10.43
CA HIS A 74 -10.59 -11.56 -9.10
C HIS A 74 -12.05 -11.79 -8.67
N LYS A 75 -13.00 -11.91 -9.63
CA LYS A 75 -14.41 -12.26 -9.35
C LYS A 75 -14.53 -13.70 -8.81
N ARG A 76 -13.68 -14.63 -9.26
CA ARG A 76 -13.63 -15.99 -8.73
C ARG A 76 -13.12 -15.99 -7.28
N ILE A 77 -12.07 -15.25 -7.01
CA ILE A 77 -11.52 -15.10 -5.64
C ILE A 77 -12.56 -14.46 -4.71
N TYR A 78 -13.21 -13.38 -5.15
CA TYR A 78 -14.28 -12.75 -4.38
C TYR A 78 -15.40 -13.74 -4.01
N ARG A 79 -15.88 -14.52 -4.98
CA ARG A 79 -16.92 -15.53 -4.74
C ARG A 79 -16.46 -16.60 -3.76
N LEU A 80 -15.25 -17.13 -3.94
CA LEU A 80 -14.69 -18.16 -3.06
C LEU A 80 -14.57 -17.65 -1.62
N MET A 81 -14.02 -16.45 -1.43
CA MET A 81 -13.93 -15.81 -0.11
C MET A 81 -15.31 -15.51 0.49
N ALA A 82 -16.28 -15.05 -0.33
CA ALA A 82 -17.65 -14.78 0.14
C ALA A 82 -18.36 -16.05 0.62
N GLN A 83 -18.21 -17.17 -0.10
CA GLN A 83 -18.82 -18.45 0.24
C GLN A 83 -18.26 -19.09 1.51
N ASN A 84 -17.04 -18.70 1.89
CA ASN A 84 -16.33 -19.25 3.05
C ASN A 84 -16.18 -18.26 4.22
N GLY A 85 -16.86 -17.12 4.18
CA GLY A 85 -16.82 -16.12 5.27
C GLY A 85 -15.49 -15.39 5.43
N LEU A 86 -14.64 -15.37 4.39
CA LEU A 86 -13.28 -14.81 4.41
C LEU A 86 -13.21 -13.34 3.94
N LEU A 87 -14.36 -12.71 3.64
CA LEU A 87 -14.36 -11.30 3.23
C LEU A 87 -14.23 -10.39 4.45
N LEU A 88 -13.44 -9.33 4.30
CA LEU A 88 -13.40 -8.25 5.28
C LEU A 88 -14.78 -7.61 5.44
N GLN A 89 -15.10 -7.20 6.66
CA GLN A 89 -16.31 -6.42 6.93
C GLN A 89 -16.29 -5.12 6.12
N ARG A 90 -17.42 -4.79 5.49
CA ARG A 90 -17.55 -3.51 4.78
C ARG A 90 -17.64 -2.37 5.79
N TYR A 91 -16.73 -1.43 5.68
CA TYR A 91 -16.90 -0.14 6.35
C TYR A 91 -18.02 0.64 5.62
N THR A 92 -19.13 0.87 6.30
CA THR A 92 -20.31 1.56 5.75
C THR A 92 -20.32 3.06 6.08
N GLY A 93 -19.37 3.55 6.88
CA GLY A 93 -19.22 4.98 7.17
C GLY A 93 -18.85 5.75 5.91
N LYS A 94 -19.58 6.85 5.62
CA LYS A 94 -19.14 7.80 4.60
C LYS A 94 -17.86 8.47 5.09
N PRO A 95 -16.75 8.41 4.32
CA PRO A 95 -15.60 9.23 4.65
C PRO A 95 -16.03 10.71 4.61
N PRO A 96 -15.55 11.56 5.53
CA PRO A 96 -15.80 12.98 5.44
C PRO A 96 -15.34 13.48 4.07
N GLY A 97 -16.23 14.22 3.38
CA GLY A 97 -15.92 14.79 2.07
C GLY A 97 -14.72 15.71 2.19
N ARG A 98 -13.54 15.26 1.73
CA ARG A 98 -12.37 16.11 1.59
C ARG A 98 -12.42 16.76 0.24
N LEU A 99 -12.45 18.08 0.21
CA LEU A 99 -12.17 18.87 -0.99
C LEU A 99 -10.69 18.64 -1.35
N HIS A 100 -10.43 17.94 -2.45
CA HIS A 100 -9.09 17.72 -2.96
C HIS A 100 -8.81 18.77 -4.03
N GLU A 101 -7.93 19.72 -3.73
CA GLU A 101 -7.35 20.63 -4.72
C GLU A 101 -6.24 19.90 -5.50
N GLY A 102 -6.64 19.06 -6.43
CA GLY A 102 -5.72 18.37 -7.32
C GLY A 102 -5.00 17.16 -6.70
N ARG A 103 -4.45 16.33 -7.58
CA ARG A 103 -3.62 15.18 -7.23
C ARG A 103 -2.31 15.29 -7.99
N ILE A 104 -1.21 15.46 -7.27
CA ILE A 104 0.12 15.43 -7.89
C ILE A 104 0.43 13.97 -8.24
N ILE A 105 0.55 13.68 -9.51
CA ILE A 105 0.95 12.37 -10.03
C ILE A 105 2.35 12.52 -10.62
N THR A 106 3.32 11.87 -10.03
CA THR A 106 4.66 11.74 -10.63
C THR A 106 4.60 10.69 -11.74
N ILE A 107 4.99 11.10 -12.94
CA ILE A 107 4.86 10.28 -14.16
C ILE A 107 6.00 9.28 -14.36
N ARG A 108 7.12 9.47 -13.67
CA ARG A 108 8.29 8.58 -13.69
C ARG A 108 8.97 8.54 -12.33
N PRO A 109 9.68 7.45 -11.99
CA PRO A 109 10.49 7.35 -10.78
C PRO A 109 11.60 8.41 -10.74
N ASN A 110 12.08 8.69 -9.54
CA ASN A 110 13.19 9.60 -9.27
C ASN A 110 12.96 11.06 -9.72
N LEU A 111 11.69 11.51 -9.77
CA LEU A 111 11.34 12.93 -9.89
C LEU A 111 11.12 13.57 -8.53
N ARG A 112 10.44 12.84 -7.65
CA ARG A 112 10.12 13.30 -6.30
C ARG A 112 10.11 12.13 -5.33
N TRP A 113 10.87 12.29 -4.29
CA TRP A 113 10.82 11.46 -3.09
C TRP A 113 10.09 12.20 -1.99
N THR A 114 9.43 11.48 -1.12
CA THR A 114 8.79 12.06 0.07
C THR A 114 9.36 11.42 1.31
N SER A 115 9.61 12.23 2.32
CA SER A 115 10.07 11.79 3.63
C SER A 115 9.13 12.33 4.69
N ASP A 116 8.86 11.51 5.68
CA ASP A 116 8.01 11.82 6.81
C ASP A 116 8.36 10.91 7.97
N SER A 117 7.75 11.12 9.13
CA SER A 117 7.92 10.26 10.28
C SER A 117 6.60 9.81 10.87
N PHE A 118 6.60 8.66 11.55
CA PHE A 118 5.44 8.19 12.29
C PHE A 118 5.87 7.54 13.60
N GLU A 119 4.95 7.48 14.53
CA GLU A 119 5.15 6.87 15.83
C GLU A 119 4.49 5.48 15.91
N VAL A 120 5.17 4.55 16.56
CA VAL A 120 4.66 3.25 16.97
C VAL A 120 4.63 3.23 18.49
N ALA A 121 3.44 3.24 19.06
CA ALA A 121 3.26 3.09 20.50
C ALA A 121 3.35 1.61 20.89
N CYS A 122 4.21 1.29 21.84
CA CYS A 122 4.39 -0.04 22.40
C CYS A 122 3.48 -0.26 23.61
N TRP A 123 3.26 -1.53 23.98
CA TRP A 123 2.38 -1.88 25.09
C TRP A 123 2.93 -1.50 26.47
N ASN A 124 4.25 -1.42 26.58
CA ASN A 124 4.93 -0.95 27.80
C ASN A 124 4.95 0.59 27.96
N GLY A 125 4.34 1.33 27.03
CA GLY A 125 4.31 2.80 27.04
C GLY A 125 5.44 3.47 26.27
N GLU A 126 6.45 2.74 25.81
CA GLU A 126 7.50 3.28 24.93
C GLU A 126 6.93 3.69 23.58
N VAL A 127 7.55 4.69 22.96
CA VAL A 127 7.19 5.15 21.62
C VAL A 127 8.44 5.09 20.74
N LEU A 128 8.34 4.30 19.66
CA LEU A 128 9.36 4.26 18.63
C LEU A 128 8.96 5.22 17.49
N ARG A 129 9.83 6.18 17.17
CA ARG A 129 9.66 7.11 16.04
C ARG A 129 10.43 6.59 14.85
N VAL A 130 9.77 6.52 13.72
CA VAL A 130 10.32 5.96 12.47
C VAL A 130 10.23 7.02 11.39
N ALA A 131 11.37 7.43 10.83
CA ALA A 131 11.41 8.26 9.62
C ALA A 131 11.70 7.37 8.40
N PHE A 132 11.19 7.77 7.25
CA PHE A 132 11.30 6.98 6.02
C PHE A 132 11.44 7.87 4.78
N ALA A 133 11.96 7.30 3.70
CA ALA A 133 12.01 7.91 2.38
C ALA A 133 11.34 7.01 1.35
N LEU A 134 10.42 7.58 0.55
CA LEU A 134 9.58 6.87 -0.41
C LEU A 134 9.59 7.57 -1.77
N ASP A 135 9.76 6.84 -2.87
CA ASP A 135 9.52 7.39 -4.21
C ASP A 135 8.01 7.54 -4.46
N THR A 136 7.59 8.71 -4.92
CA THR A 136 6.17 9.02 -5.11
C THR A 136 5.55 8.38 -6.35
N CYS A 137 6.34 7.82 -7.27
CA CYS A 137 5.88 7.12 -8.47
C CYS A 137 5.78 5.61 -8.24
N ASP A 138 6.89 4.95 -7.97
CA ASP A 138 6.96 3.49 -7.84
C ASP A 138 6.69 2.96 -6.43
N ARG A 139 6.57 3.86 -5.44
CA ARG A 139 6.24 3.53 -4.03
C ARG A 139 7.32 2.74 -3.31
N GLU A 140 8.51 2.63 -3.86
CA GLU A 140 9.61 1.98 -3.16
C GLU A 140 9.99 2.78 -1.91
N LEU A 141 10.03 2.10 -0.78
CA LEU A 141 10.64 2.62 0.43
C LEU A 141 12.15 2.36 0.33
N MET A 142 12.91 3.44 0.14
CA MET A 142 14.35 3.35 -0.11
C MET A 142 15.15 3.16 1.16
N ALA A 143 14.86 3.97 2.18
CA ALA A 143 15.54 3.90 3.47
C ALA A 143 14.59 4.28 4.61
N TRP A 144 15.00 3.93 5.83
CA TRP A 144 14.30 4.28 7.06
C TRP A 144 15.29 4.35 8.23
N CYS A 145 14.95 5.14 9.22
CA CYS A 145 15.65 5.14 10.51
C CYS A 145 14.63 5.19 11.65
N ALA A 146 15.04 4.77 12.85
CA ALA A 146 14.15 4.75 13.99
C ALA A 146 14.87 5.12 15.29
N SER A 147 14.12 5.81 16.19
CA SER A 147 14.64 6.24 17.49
C SER A 147 13.53 6.26 18.52
N SER A 148 13.87 5.93 19.76
CA SER A 148 12.97 6.10 20.92
C SER A 148 12.97 7.55 21.46
N SER A 149 14.03 8.33 21.18
CA SER A 149 14.17 9.71 21.69
C SER A 149 13.69 10.81 20.75
N GLY A 150 13.59 10.54 19.48
CA GLY A 150 13.18 11.53 18.45
C GLY A 150 14.06 11.43 17.20
N ILE A 151 13.61 12.01 16.11
CA ILE A 151 14.37 12.06 14.85
C ILE A 151 15.19 13.34 14.82
N SER A 152 16.52 13.19 14.82
CA SER A 152 17.47 14.31 14.74
C SER A 152 17.73 14.72 13.28
N GLY A 153 18.33 15.92 13.08
CA GLY A 153 18.79 16.35 11.76
C GLY A 153 19.89 15.44 11.19
N GLU A 154 20.74 14.87 12.03
CA GLU A 154 21.76 13.90 11.63
C GLU A 154 21.10 12.62 11.07
N MET A 155 20.12 12.06 11.77
CA MET A 155 19.37 10.90 11.29
C MET A 155 18.66 11.18 9.96
N VAL A 156 18.18 12.41 9.74
CA VAL A 156 17.57 12.80 8.44
C VAL A 156 18.63 12.86 7.34
N ARG A 157 19.83 13.35 7.63
CA ARG A 157 20.94 13.35 6.66
C ARG A 157 21.39 11.94 6.31
N ASP A 158 21.52 11.05 7.30
CA ASP A 158 21.83 9.64 7.06
C ASP A 158 20.75 8.97 6.22
N LEU A 159 19.46 9.24 6.51
CA LEU A 159 18.32 8.76 5.72
C LEU A 159 18.39 9.22 4.26
N MET A 160 18.79 10.48 4.01
CA MET A 160 18.98 11.02 2.65
C MET A 160 20.10 10.28 1.93
N LEU A 161 21.27 10.15 2.57
CA LEU A 161 22.45 9.47 2.00
C LEU A 161 22.12 8.01 1.68
N GLU A 162 21.58 7.27 2.64
CA GLU A 162 21.21 5.86 2.47
C GLU A 162 20.19 5.68 1.35
N SER A 163 19.23 6.60 1.20
CA SER A 163 18.25 6.58 0.12
C SER A 163 18.91 6.72 -1.25
N VAL A 164 19.88 7.64 -1.39
CA VAL A 164 20.64 7.87 -2.62
C VAL A 164 21.52 6.67 -2.95
N GLU A 165 22.27 6.17 -1.96
CA GLU A 165 23.16 5.02 -2.14
C GLU A 165 22.38 3.74 -2.52
N ARG A 166 21.29 3.45 -1.84
CA ARG A 166 20.45 2.26 -2.17
C ARG A 166 19.83 2.36 -3.55
N ARG A 167 19.47 3.56 -3.99
CA ARG A 167 18.79 3.76 -5.26
C ARG A 167 19.71 3.79 -6.45
N PHE A 168 20.93 4.34 -6.30
CA PHE A 168 21.87 4.60 -7.40
C PHE A 168 23.23 3.94 -7.23
N GLY A 169 23.58 3.42 -6.06
CA GLY A 169 24.91 2.86 -5.77
C GLY A 169 26.01 3.92 -5.70
N MET A 170 25.68 5.19 -5.53
CA MET A 170 26.61 6.31 -5.48
C MET A 170 26.16 7.33 -4.41
N ALA A 171 27.07 8.22 -4.00
CA ALA A 171 26.79 9.20 -2.94
C ALA A 171 26.09 10.48 -3.42
N HIS A 172 25.64 10.56 -4.66
CA HIS A 172 24.86 11.68 -5.19
C HIS A 172 23.88 11.21 -6.27
N THR A 173 22.83 11.97 -6.49
CA THR A 173 21.82 11.63 -7.53
C THR A 173 22.34 11.98 -8.91
N PRO A 174 22.05 11.16 -9.95
CA PRO A 174 22.46 11.44 -11.33
C PRO A 174 21.72 12.63 -11.96
N GLN A 175 20.60 13.04 -11.36
CA GLN A 175 19.78 14.19 -11.74
C GLN A 175 19.14 14.80 -10.50
N PRO A 176 18.75 16.07 -10.51
CA PRO A 176 18.05 16.66 -9.36
C PRO A 176 16.73 15.93 -9.03
N ILE A 177 16.53 15.58 -7.77
CA ILE A 177 15.33 14.91 -7.28
C ILE A 177 14.69 15.75 -6.19
N GLN A 178 13.42 16.06 -6.29
CA GLN A 178 12.71 16.78 -5.25
C GLN A 178 12.59 15.92 -3.98
N TRP A 179 13.05 16.45 -2.86
CA TRP A 179 12.89 15.84 -1.54
C TRP A 179 11.78 16.58 -0.79
N LEU A 180 10.58 16.02 -0.81
CA LEU A 180 9.40 16.59 -0.17
C LEU A 180 9.32 16.12 1.28
N SER A 181 9.28 17.07 2.21
CA SER A 181 9.06 16.81 3.64
C SER A 181 8.05 17.79 4.25
N ASP A 182 7.67 17.55 5.48
CA ASP A 182 6.96 18.51 6.30
C ASP A 182 7.90 19.66 6.73
N ASN A 183 7.37 20.59 7.54
CA ASN A 183 8.13 21.71 8.08
C ASN A 183 8.84 21.40 9.42
N GLY A 184 9.07 20.13 9.75
CA GLY A 184 9.76 19.71 10.96
C GLY A 184 11.15 20.32 11.07
N SER A 185 11.57 20.64 12.30
CA SER A 185 12.85 21.32 12.55
C SER A 185 14.06 20.52 12.04
N ALA A 186 14.03 19.20 12.12
CA ALA A 186 15.08 18.33 11.62
C ALA A 186 15.29 18.45 10.09
N TYR A 187 14.21 18.67 9.33
CA TYR A 187 14.26 18.84 7.88
C TYR A 187 14.63 20.26 7.47
N ARG A 188 14.26 21.27 8.29
CA ARG A 188 14.50 22.69 7.98
C ARG A 188 15.83 23.23 8.50
N ALA A 189 16.58 22.44 9.27
CA ALA A 189 17.90 22.84 9.71
C ALA A 189 18.81 23.16 8.51
N TYR A 190 19.56 24.27 8.60
CA TYR A 190 20.46 24.71 7.54
C TYR A 190 21.39 23.60 7.06
N GLU A 191 22.01 22.89 8.01
CA GLU A 191 22.91 21.77 7.71
C GLU A 191 22.23 20.62 6.94
N THR A 192 20.94 20.35 7.21
CA THR A 192 20.17 19.32 6.52
C THR A 192 19.83 19.74 5.08
N ILE A 193 19.49 21.03 4.89
CA ILE A 193 19.23 21.61 3.57
C ILE A 193 20.51 21.61 2.71
N ASP A 194 21.62 22.08 3.26
CA ASP A 194 22.92 22.13 2.57
C ASP A 194 23.37 20.70 2.18
N PHE A 195 23.25 19.75 3.11
CA PHE A 195 23.56 18.36 2.84
C PHE A 195 22.70 17.74 1.74
N ALA A 196 21.39 17.99 1.75
CA ALA A 196 20.48 17.55 0.69
C ALA A 196 20.93 18.05 -0.70
N ILE A 197 21.28 19.35 -0.80
CA ILE A 197 21.74 19.96 -2.04
C ILE A 197 23.03 19.27 -2.54
N ARG A 198 23.98 18.99 -1.65
CA ARG A 198 25.23 18.26 -2.01
C ARG A 198 24.97 16.85 -2.54
N LEU A 199 23.93 16.19 -2.07
CA LEU A 199 23.50 14.89 -2.61
C LEU A 199 22.77 14.98 -3.95
N GLY A 200 22.46 16.21 -4.44
CA GLY A 200 21.64 16.43 -5.64
C GLY A 200 20.13 16.36 -5.36
N LEU A 201 19.73 16.41 -4.08
CA LEU A 201 18.33 16.51 -3.68
C LEU A 201 17.91 17.97 -3.64
N VAL A 202 16.70 18.27 -4.12
CA VAL A 202 16.09 19.61 -4.09
C VAL A 202 15.07 19.66 -2.95
N PRO A 203 15.38 20.28 -1.81
CA PRO A 203 14.47 20.37 -0.68
C PRO A 203 13.17 21.08 -1.07
N CYS A 204 12.05 20.43 -0.81
CA CYS A 204 10.70 20.94 -1.01
C CYS A 204 9.91 20.73 0.27
N PHE A 205 9.23 21.77 0.74
CA PHE A 205 8.44 21.71 1.96
C PHE A 205 6.95 21.83 1.65
N THR A 206 6.13 21.12 2.42
CA THR A 206 4.68 21.24 2.32
C THR A 206 4.25 22.67 2.70
N PRO A 207 3.33 23.31 1.95
CA PRO A 207 2.82 24.61 2.33
C PRO A 207 2.19 24.57 3.73
N VAL A 208 2.37 25.65 4.49
CA VAL A 208 1.75 25.79 5.80
C VAL A 208 0.23 25.67 5.65
N ARG A 209 -0.42 24.81 6.45
CA ARG A 209 -1.86 24.50 6.42
C ARG A 209 -2.36 23.76 5.15
N SER A 210 -1.49 23.11 4.39
CA SER A 210 -1.90 22.25 3.28
C SER A 210 -1.53 20.78 3.54
N PRO A 211 -2.27 20.06 4.38
CA PRO A 211 -1.98 18.65 4.69
C PRO A 211 -2.07 17.77 3.45
N GLN A 212 -2.70 18.23 2.38
CA GLN A 212 -2.87 17.50 1.13
C GLN A 212 -1.57 17.29 0.35
N SER A 213 -0.57 18.17 0.58
CA SER A 213 0.72 18.10 -0.11
C SER A 213 1.52 16.85 0.25
N ASN A 214 1.30 16.26 1.44
CA ASN A 214 1.96 15.03 1.92
C ASN A 214 1.05 13.79 1.91
N GLY A 215 -0.04 13.84 1.16
CA GLY A 215 -1.04 12.76 1.09
C GLY A 215 -0.47 11.38 0.72
N MET A 216 0.73 11.35 0.13
CA MET A 216 1.45 10.12 -0.19
C MET A 216 2.04 9.48 1.05
N SER A 217 2.77 10.25 1.86
CA SER A 217 3.33 9.81 3.13
C SER A 217 2.22 9.40 4.10
N GLU A 218 1.15 10.19 4.21
CA GLU A 218 -0.02 9.83 5.02
C GLU A 218 -0.65 8.50 4.60
N ALA A 219 -0.82 8.28 3.29
CA ALA A 219 -1.38 7.04 2.76
C ALA A 219 -0.46 5.83 3.02
N PHE A 220 0.86 6.04 2.91
CA PHE A 220 1.87 5.04 3.26
C PHE A 220 1.78 4.70 4.75
N VAL A 221 1.88 5.69 5.64
CA VAL A 221 1.84 5.49 7.10
C VAL A 221 0.56 4.76 7.52
N LYS A 222 -0.59 5.19 7.00
CA LYS A 222 -1.88 4.54 7.27
C LYS A 222 -1.90 3.07 6.82
N THR A 223 -1.34 2.80 5.65
CA THR A 223 -1.26 1.45 5.11
C THR A 223 -0.29 0.60 5.92
N PHE A 224 0.91 1.13 6.21
CA PHE A 224 1.94 0.42 6.94
C PHE A 224 1.51 0.09 8.38
N LYS A 225 0.92 1.04 9.08
CA LYS A 225 0.38 0.80 10.43
C LYS A 225 -0.71 -0.28 10.43
N ARG A 226 -1.64 -0.23 9.47
CA ARG A 226 -2.73 -1.21 9.38
C ARG A 226 -2.23 -2.60 9.03
N ASP A 227 -1.33 -2.71 8.05
CA ASP A 227 -0.97 -3.98 7.42
C ASP A 227 0.25 -4.66 8.07
N TYR A 228 1.00 -3.92 8.90
CA TYR A 228 2.19 -4.43 9.59
C TYR A 228 2.16 -4.15 11.09
N VAL A 229 2.06 -2.88 11.51
CA VAL A 229 2.24 -2.52 12.93
C VAL A 229 1.12 -3.10 13.81
N TYR A 230 -0.14 -2.97 13.39
CA TYR A 230 -1.28 -3.33 14.24
C TYR A 230 -1.63 -4.81 14.26
N ILE A 231 -1.06 -5.60 13.37
CA ILE A 231 -1.26 -7.05 13.31
C ILE A 231 -0.14 -7.84 13.98
N HIS A 232 0.91 -7.17 14.48
CA HIS A 232 2.05 -7.79 15.16
C HIS A 232 2.17 -7.33 16.60
N ASP A 233 2.88 -8.13 17.41
CA ASP A 233 3.16 -7.82 18.79
C ASP A 233 4.11 -6.64 18.93
N ARG A 234 3.83 -5.77 19.90
CA ARG A 234 4.56 -4.53 20.17
C ARG A 234 4.82 -4.37 21.68
N PRO A 235 5.44 -5.37 22.34
CA PRO A 235 5.62 -5.30 23.80
C PRO A 235 6.53 -4.12 24.20
N ASP A 236 7.58 -3.85 23.43
CA ASP A 236 8.57 -2.80 23.65
C ASP A 236 9.17 -2.28 22.33
N ALA A 237 9.91 -1.18 22.39
CA ALA A 237 10.53 -0.54 21.23
C ALA A 237 11.60 -1.43 20.58
N ARG A 238 12.32 -2.22 21.34
CA ARG A 238 13.37 -3.13 20.83
C ARG A 238 12.75 -4.23 19.96
N THR A 239 11.66 -4.83 20.41
CA THR A 239 10.95 -5.86 19.65
C THR A 239 10.38 -5.30 18.34
N VAL A 240 9.81 -4.09 18.38
CA VAL A 240 9.31 -3.41 17.16
C VAL A 240 10.47 -3.12 16.21
N LEU A 241 11.59 -2.57 16.71
CA LEU A 241 12.75 -2.24 15.90
C LEU A 241 13.30 -3.49 15.16
N ALA A 242 13.36 -4.62 15.84
CA ALA A 242 13.82 -5.89 15.26
C ALA A 242 12.91 -6.39 14.09
N GLN A 243 11.63 -6.00 14.08
CA GLN A 243 10.66 -6.39 13.06
C GLN A 243 10.63 -5.42 11.86
N LEU A 244 11.03 -4.16 12.05
CA LEU A 244 10.88 -3.11 11.02
C LEU A 244 11.57 -3.46 9.71
N SER A 245 12.81 -3.97 9.74
CA SER A 245 13.55 -4.34 8.53
C SER A 245 12.78 -5.35 7.69
N ARG A 246 12.23 -6.40 8.32
CA ARG A 246 11.42 -7.41 7.66
C ARG A 246 10.10 -6.84 7.10
N TRP A 247 9.45 -5.94 7.84
CA TRP A 247 8.20 -5.33 7.39
C TRP A 247 8.40 -4.42 6.18
N PHE A 248 9.48 -3.63 6.16
CA PHE A 248 9.80 -2.76 5.04
C PHE A 248 10.22 -3.56 3.79
N GLU A 249 10.98 -4.63 3.99
CA GLU A 249 11.34 -5.52 2.89
C GLU A 249 10.11 -6.21 2.30
N ASP A 250 9.20 -6.72 3.15
CA ASP A 250 7.95 -7.29 2.70
C ASP A 250 7.04 -6.28 1.99
N TYR A 251 7.03 -5.03 2.46
CA TYR A 251 6.32 -3.96 1.78
C TYR A 251 6.87 -3.74 0.36
N ASN A 252 8.17 -3.67 0.19
CA ASN A 252 8.80 -3.47 -1.10
C ASN A 252 8.63 -4.67 -2.05
N GLU A 253 8.75 -5.89 -1.53
CA GLU A 253 8.71 -7.10 -2.35
C GLU A 253 7.30 -7.63 -2.59
N ASN A 254 6.42 -7.54 -1.59
CA ASN A 254 5.17 -8.30 -1.62
C ASN A 254 3.90 -7.44 -1.60
N HIS A 255 3.91 -6.23 -1.02
CA HIS A 255 2.68 -5.47 -0.82
C HIS A 255 2.02 -5.02 -2.13
N PRO A 256 0.78 -5.48 -2.47
CA PRO A 256 0.14 -5.13 -3.74
C PRO A 256 -0.46 -3.72 -3.70
N HIS A 257 0.01 -2.82 -4.56
CA HIS A 257 -0.50 -1.46 -4.69
C HIS A 257 -1.52 -1.31 -5.82
N LYS A 258 -2.70 -0.76 -5.51
CA LYS A 258 -3.71 -0.48 -6.53
C LYS A 258 -3.17 0.44 -7.64
N ALA A 259 -2.40 1.46 -7.28
CA ALA A 259 -1.82 2.40 -8.22
C ALA A 259 -0.75 1.77 -9.13
N LEU A 260 -0.12 0.67 -8.70
CA LEU A 260 0.87 -0.09 -9.45
C LEU A 260 0.26 -1.35 -10.09
N GLN A 261 -1.02 -1.34 -10.40
CA GLN A 261 -1.74 -2.48 -11.00
C GLN A 261 -1.69 -3.75 -10.14
N LEU A 262 -1.70 -3.60 -8.81
CA LEU A 262 -1.55 -4.66 -7.81
C LEU A 262 -0.16 -5.32 -7.81
N LYS A 263 0.84 -4.72 -8.42
CA LYS A 263 2.25 -5.09 -8.23
C LYS A 263 2.77 -4.50 -6.92
N SER A 264 3.80 -5.13 -6.37
CA SER A 264 4.62 -4.51 -5.33
C SER A 264 5.54 -3.44 -5.92
N PRO A 265 6.14 -2.56 -5.11
CA PRO A 265 7.10 -1.56 -5.59
C PRO A 265 8.20 -2.17 -6.46
N ARG A 266 8.89 -3.19 -5.98
CA ARG A 266 10.01 -3.81 -6.72
C ARG A 266 9.56 -4.64 -7.93
N GLU A 267 8.40 -5.28 -7.89
CA GLU A 267 7.81 -5.87 -9.10
C GLU A 267 7.51 -4.83 -10.17
N PHE A 268 7.00 -3.67 -9.75
CA PHE A 268 6.73 -2.58 -10.66
C PHE A 268 8.03 -2.08 -11.31
N ILE A 269 9.08 -1.82 -10.52
CA ILE A 269 10.39 -1.40 -11.00
C ILE A 269 10.97 -2.43 -11.98
N ARG A 270 11.03 -3.71 -11.59
CA ARG A 270 11.54 -4.80 -12.45
C ARG A 270 10.79 -4.88 -13.78
N SER A 271 9.47 -4.69 -13.76
CA SER A 271 8.67 -4.76 -14.98
C SER A 271 8.84 -3.57 -15.93
N HIS A 272 9.42 -2.45 -15.48
CA HIS A 272 9.72 -1.28 -16.30
C HIS A 272 11.17 -1.22 -16.73
N GLN A 273 12.06 -1.97 -16.10
CA GLN A 273 13.47 -2.12 -16.49
C GLN A 273 13.66 -3.18 -17.58
N GLN A 274 12.74 -4.14 -17.73
CA GLN A 274 12.77 -5.09 -18.83
C GLN A 274 12.37 -4.35 -20.12
N PRO A 275 13.23 -4.30 -21.17
CA PRO A 275 12.81 -3.79 -22.47
C PRO A 275 11.61 -4.63 -22.93
N ALA A 276 10.57 -3.96 -23.43
CA ALA A 276 9.41 -4.64 -23.98
C ALA A 276 9.93 -5.70 -24.98
N ALA A 277 9.70 -6.98 -24.69
CA ALA A 277 10.00 -8.04 -25.64
C ALA A 277 9.21 -7.70 -26.90
N CYS A 278 9.92 -7.41 -27.98
CA CYS A 278 9.33 -7.14 -29.28
C CYS A 278 8.45 -8.36 -29.62
N PRO A 279 7.17 -8.21 -29.90
CA PRO A 279 6.38 -9.35 -30.36
C PRO A 279 7.01 -9.79 -31.69
N VAL A 280 7.65 -10.94 -31.67
CA VAL A 280 8.05 -11.62 -32.91
C VAL A 280 6.75 -11.89 -33.66
N ARG A 281 6.62 -11.23 -34.83
CA ARG A 281 5.51 -11.43 -35.75
C ARG A 281 5.60 -12.80 -36.42
#